data_f2be48bd8a0ce9bbfa161cad2e1898e9
#
_entry.id   f2be48bd8a0ce9bbfa161cad2e1898e9
#
_cell.length_a   1.000
_cell.length_b   1.000
_cell.length_c   1.000
_cell.angle_alpha   90.00
_cell.angle_beta   90.00
_cell.angle_gamma   90.00
#
_symmetry.space_group_name_H-M   'P 1'
#
loop_
_entity.id
_entity.type
_entity.pdbx_description
1 polymer ?
#
loop_
_entity_poly.entity_id
_entity_poly.type
_entity_poly.pdbx_seq_one_letter_code
_entity_poly.pdbx_strand_id
1 'polypeptide(L)'
;MKFKSYSLIFAVFLLAACSNASEEVAPTLDATQLQGQSVYNLRCAQCHALAQDTVVIGPSLAGIATRAQSRVPGYNAEAYLERSILIPDDYLVEGFANTMPTNFGKELTSEELTAVVAYLMTLK
;
A
#
# COMPACT_ATOMS: atom_id res chain seq x y z
N MET A 1 -40.26 -1.72 64.19
CA MET A 1 -40.06 -2.15 62.83
C MET A 1 -38.64 -1.73 62.36
N LYS A 2 -37.75 -2.70 62.13
CA LYS A 2 -36.33 -2.44 61.84
C LYS A 2 -36.12 -2.57 60.33
N PHE A 3 -35.94 -1.46 59.62
CA PHE A 3 -35.44 -1.49 58.22
C PHE A 3 -33.92 -1.59 58.25
N LYS A 4 -33.45 -2.77 57.97
CA LYS A 4 -32.00 -3.01 57.78
C LYS A 4 -31.50 -2.43 56.46
N SER A 5 -30.54 -1.55 56.58
CA SER A 5 -29.70 -0.98 55.58
C SER A 5 -28.96 -2.08 54.78
N TYR A 6 -29.34 -2.28 53.50
CA TYR A 6 -28.63 -3.11 52.51
C TYR A 6 -28.30 -2.33 51.25
N SER A 7 -27.98 -1.04 51.37
CA SER A 7 -27.81 -0.15 50.21
C SER A 7 -26.41 0.41 50.09
N LEU A 8 -25.36 -0.32 50.44
CA LEU A 8 -23.99 0.23 50.40
C LEU A 8 -22.90 -0.70 49.86
N ILE A 9 -23.22 -1.81 49.17
CA ILE A 9 -22.19 -2.75 48.64
C ILE A 9 -22.23 -2.90 47.11
N PHE A 10 -23.09 -2.16 46.40
CA PHE A 10 -23.24 -2.36 44.95
C PHE A 10 -22.52 -1.29 44.06
N ALA A 11 -21.67 -0.45 44.63
CA ALA A 11 -21.08 0.71 43.92
C ALA A 11 -19.57 0.61 43.65
N VAL A 12 -18.92 -0.55 43.76
CA VAL A 12 -17.45 -0.63 43.62
C VAL A 12 -16.97 -1.57 42.49
N PHE A 13 -17.85 -2.11 41.66
CA PHE A 13 -17.42 -3.08 40.61
C PHE A 13 -17.54 -2.59 39.17
N LEU A 14 -17.45 -1.29 38.88
CA LEU A 14 -17.61 -0.74 37.53
C LEU A 14 -16.40 0.07 37.02
N LEU A 15 -15.17 -0.22 37.46
CA LEU A 15 -13.99 0.54 37.02
C LEU A 15 -12.78 -0.34 36.62
N ALA A 16 -13.01 -1.47 35.94
CA ALA A 16 -11.89 -2.27 35.41
C ALA A 16 -12.19 -2.82 34.02
N ALA A 17 -12.65 -1.98 33.10
CA ALA A 17 -12.74 -2.31 31.69
C ALA A 17 -12.08 -1.19 30.86
N CYS A 18 -10.85 -0.80 31.21
CA CYS A 18 -9.97 -0.12 30.27
C CYS A 18 -9.29 -1.20 29.44
N SER A 19 -9.95 -1.50 28.33
CA SER A 19 -9.51 -2.33 27.23
C SER A 19 -8.04 -2.08 26.88
N ASN A 20 -7.25 -3.14 26.83
CA ASN A 20 -6.12 -3.24 25.92
C ASN A 20 -6.66 -3.15 24.48
N ALA A 21 -6.89 -1.96 23.97
CA ALA A 21 -6.87 -1.71 22.56
C ALA A 21 -5.40 -1.93 22.17
N SER A 22 -5.08 -3.08 21.61
CA SER A 22 -3.87 -3.26 20.83
C SER A 22 -3.96 -2.23 19.72
N GLU A 23 -3.23 -1.14 19.85
CA GLU A 23 -3.02 -0.16 18.80
C GLU A 23 -2.29 -0.93 17.71
N GLU A 24 -3.02 -1.37 16.70
CA GLU A 24 -2.45 -1.92 15.47
C GLU A 24 -1.71 -0.76 14.80
N VAL A 25 -0.42 -0.65 15.13
CA VAL A 25 0.46 0.36 14.51
C VAL A 25 0.48 0.05 13.03
N ALA A 26 -0.18 0.87 12.23
CA ALA A 26 -0.08 0.81 10.79
C ALA A 26 1.40 0.76 10.41
N PRO A 27 1.83 -0.13 9.51
CA PRO A 27 3.23 -0.28 9.15
C PRO A 27 3.77 1.08 8.66
N THR A 28 4.68 1.66 9.41
CA THR A 28 5.35 2.90 9.03
C THR A 28 6.32 2.60 7.90
N LEU A 29 6.26 3.41 6.83
CA LEU A 29 7.21 3.33 5.73
C LEU A 29 8.63 3.63 6.23
N ASP A 30 9.61 2.88 5.77
CA ASP A 30 11.01 3.20 5.98
C ASP A 30 11.48 4.36 5.07
N ALA A 31 12.74 4.80 5.24
CA ALA A 31 13.26 5.94 4.49
C ALA A 31 13.25 5.72 2.96
N THR A 32 13.56 4.52 2.50
CA THR A 32 13.56 4.16 1.08
C THR A 32 12.13 4.15 0.53
N GLN A 33 11.18 3.58 1.27
CA GLN A 33 9.77 3.55 0.91
C GLN A 33 9.15 4.96 0.88
N LEU A 34 9.53 5.86 1.82
CA LEU A 34 9.10 7.25 1.81
C LEU A 34 9.64 8.02 0.60
N GLN A 35 10.89 7.78 0.22
CA GLN A 35 11.45 8.30 -1.03
C GLN A 35 10.65 7.76 -2.23
N GLY A 36 10.36 6.47 -2.26
CA GLY A 36 9.56 5.83 -3.31
C GLY A 36 8.15 6.37 -3.41
N GLN A 37 7.51 6.66 -2.27
CA GLN A 37 6.21 7.35 -2.24
C GLN A 37 6.29 8.73 -2.89
N SER A 38 7.38 9.47 -2.66
CA SER A 38 7.59 10.77 -3.29
C SER A 38 7.76 10.65 -4.81
N VAL A 39 8.52 9.66 -5.29
CA VAL A 39 8.66 9.35 -6.73
C VAL A 39 7.29 8.97 -7.32
N TYR A 40 6.53 8.09 -6.66
CA TYR A 40 5.18 7.73 -7.08
C TYR A 40 4.29 8.97 -7.26
N ASN A 41 4.25 9.85 -6.26
CA ASN A 41 3.41 11.06 -6.29
C ASN A 41 3.78 11.99 -7.45
N LEU A 42 5.06 12.11 -7.79
CA LEU A 42 5.55 13.01 -8.83
C LEU A 42 5.42 12.43 -10.24
N ARG A 43 5.55 11.12 -10.41
CA ARG A 43 5.73 10.49 -11.72
C ARG A 43 4.60 9.52 -12.10
N CYS A 44 3.94 8.91 -11.14
CA CYS A 44 3.03 7.78 -11.38
C CYS A 44 1.56 8.12 -11.08
N ALA A 45 1.31 8.95 -10.07
CA ALA A 45 -0.03 9.25 -9.54
C ALA A 45 -0.96 9.91 -10.56
N GLN A 46 -0.42 10.54 -11.61
CA GLN A 46 -1.22 11.14 -12.69
C GLN A 46 -1.97 10.08 -13.51
N CYS A 47 -1.44 8.86 -13.56
CA CYS A 47 -1.98 7.78 -14.38
C CYS A 47 -2.48 6.59 -13.54
N HIS A 48 -1.95 6.40 -12.34
CA HIS A 48 -2.26 5.26 -11.47
C HIS A 48 -2.83 5.69 -10.14
N ALA A 49 -4.03 5.20 -9.80
CA ALA A 49 -4.62 5.38 -8.48
C ALA A 49 -4.09 4.36 -7.47
N LEU A 50 -4.14 4.70 -6.17
CA LEU A 50 -3.93 3.76 -5.06
C LEU A 50 -5.24 3.24 -4.48
N ALA A 51 -6.37 3.82 -4.87
CA ALA A 51 -7.69 3.33 -4.50
C ALA A 51 -8.05 2.08 -5.32
N GLN A 52 -8.63 1.09 -4.65
CA GLN A 52 -9.08 -0.14 -5.29
C GLN A 52 -10.13 0.18 -6.37
N ASP A 53 -10.12 -0.57 -7.46
CA ASP A 53 -11.06 -0.49 -8.59
C ASP A 53 -11.17 0.92 -9.23
N THR A 54 -10.18 1.77 -8.98
CA THR A 54 -10.12 3.12 -9.55
C THR A 54 -9.16 3.14 -10.75
N VAL A 55 -9.71 3.38 -11.92
CA VAL A 55 -8.95 3.57 -13.17
C VAL A 55 -8.85 5.06 -13.48
N VAL A 56 -7.63 5.55 -13.73
CA VAL A 56 -7.37 6.91 -14.24
C VAL A 56 -7.00 6.80 -15.72
N ILE A 57 -5.76 6.45 -16.02
CA ILE A 57 -5.27 6.11 -17.35
C ILE A 57 -4.75 4.67 -17.34
N GLY A 58 -3.93 4.36 -16.35
CA GLY A 58 -3.41 3.02 -16.08
C GLY A 58 -4.25 2.28 -15.03
N PRO A 59 -3.93 1.00 -14.79
CA PRO A 59 -4.58 0.22 -13.75
C PRO A 59 -4.29 0.77 -12.34
N SER A 60 -5.24 0.55 -11.42
CA SER A 60 -5.01 0.80 -9.99
C SER A 60 -3.81 0.02 -9.48
N LEU A 61 -2.98 0.65 -8.64
CA LEU A 61 -1.86 0.03 -7.95
C LEU A 61 -2.23 -0.47 -6.54
N ALA A 62 -3.49 -0.34 -6.11
CA ALA A 62 -3.94 -0.99 -4.87
C ALA A 62 -3.66 -2.50 -4.93
N GLY A 63 -3.00 -3.07 -3.91
CA GLY A 63 -2.70 -4.50 -3.85
C GLY A 63 -1.72 -4.99 -4.94
N ILE A 64 -0.94 -4.11 -5.56
CA ILE A 64 -0.06 -4.47 -6.68
C ILE A 64 1.04 -5.45 -6.26
N ALA A 65 1.58 -5.33 -5.04
CA ALA A 65 2.61 -6.25 -4.54
C ALA A 65 2.14 -7.70 -4.54
N THR A 66 0.86 -7.94 -4.26
CA THR A 66 0.26 -9.28 -4.29
C THR A 66 0.01 -9.74 -5.73
N ARG A 67 -0.63 -8.89 -6.55
CA ARG A 67 -0.96 -9.25 -7.93
C ARG A 67 0.26 -9.45 -8.82
N ALA A 68 1.33 -8.71 -8.59
CA ALA A 68 2.57 -8.80 -9.36
C ALA A 68 3.27 -10.16 -9.26
N GLN A 69 3.05 -10.91 -8.18
CA GLN A 69 3.70 -12.20 -7.93
C GLN A 69 3.36 -13.28 -8.98
N SER A 70 2.21 -13.15 -9.62
CA SER A 70 1.71 -14.16 -10.57
C SER A 70 1.40 -13.60 -11.97
N ARG A 71 1.77 -12.34 -12.23
CA ARG A 71 1.45 -11.68 -13.51
C ARG A 71 2.19 -12.28 -14.70
N VAL A 72 3.48 -12.53 -14.55
CA VAL A 72 4.34 -13.07 -15.60
C VAL A 72 5.09 -14.29 -15.05
N PRO A 73 4.93 -15.46 -15.66
CA PRO A 73 5.69 -16.66 -15.24
C PRO A 73 7.19 -16.39 -15.23
N GLY A 74 7.85 -16.78 -14.15
CA GLY A 74 9.30 -16.61 -13.97
C GLY A 74 9.72 -15.27 -13.35
N TYR A 75 8.83 -14.32 -13.16
CA TYR A 75 9.10 -13.08 -12.43
C TYR A 75 8.55 -13.17 -11.01
N ASN A 76 9.31 -12.64 -10.06
CA ASN A 76 8.75 -12.27 -8.76
C ASN A 76 8.09 -10.87 -8.87
N ALA A 77 7.40 -10.43 -7.81
CA ALA A 77 6.70 -9.15 -7.83
C ALA A 77 7.62 -7.97 -8.09
N GLU A 78 8.80 -7.95 -7.48
CA GLU A 78 9.78 -6.88 -7.60
C GLU A 78 10.31 -6.78 -9.04
N ALA A 79 10.74 -7.90 -9.62
CA ALA A 79 11.20 -7.96 -11.00
C ALA A 79 10.11 -7.57 -12.01
N TYR A 80 8.85 -7.97 -11.75
CA TYR A 80 7.72 -7.55 -12.57
C TYR A 80 7.51 -6.03 -12.52
N LEU A 81 7.54 -5.42 -11.34
CA LEU A 81 7.36 -3.98 -11.15
C LEU A 81 8.48 -3.19 -11.82
N GLU A 82 9.74 -3.58 -11.58
CA GLU A 82 10.89 -2.95 -12.22
C GLU A 82 10.80 -3.03 -13.75
N ARG A 83 10.49 -4.21 -14.29
CA ARG A 83 10.32 -4.44 -15.71
C ARG A 83 9.20 -3.59 -16.31
N SER A 84 8.06 -3.51 -15.62
CA SER A 84 6.90 -2.73 -16.07
C SER A 84 7.18 -1.23 -16.09
N ILE A 85 8.06 -0.72 -15.22
CA ILE A 85 8.49 0.69 -15.24
C ILE A 85 9.47 0.96 -16.36
N LEU A 86 10.46 0.08 -16.56
CA LEU A 86 11.54 0.29 -17.53
C LEU A 86 11.13 -0.03 -18.96
N ILE A 87 10.29 -1.04 -19.16
CA ILE A 87 9.87 -1.55 -20.47
C ILE A 87 8.35 -1.82 -20.41
N PRO A 88 7.52 -0.79 -20.35
CA PRO A 88 6.08 -0.93 -20.13
C PRO A 88 5.32 -1.64 -21.26
N ASP A 89 5.89 -1.74 -22.43
CA ASP A 89 5.35 -2.45 -23.60
C ASP A 89 5.67 -3.95 -23.62
N ASP A 90 6.51 -4.43 -22.70
CA ASP A 90 6.86 -5.85 -22.58
C ASP A 90 5.69 -6.71 -22.08
N TYR A 91 4.86 -6.15 -21.21
CA TYR A 91 3.64 -6.78 -20.71
C TYR A 91 2.52 -5.75 -20.49
N LEU A 92 1.45 -5.89 -21.25
CA LEU A 92 0.25 -5.06 -21.10
C LEU A 92 -0.79 -5.76 -20.24
N VAL A 93 -1.29 -5.04 -19.24
CA VAL A 93 -2.44 -5.51 -18.45
C VAL A 93 -3.68 -5.53 -19.34
N GLU A 94 -4.39 -6.64 -19.37
CA GLU A 94 -5.60 -6.79 -20.17
C GLU A 94 -6.60 -5.65 -19.92
N GLY A 95 -7.14 -5.11 -20.99
CA GLY A 95 -8.08 -3.98 -20.96
C GLY A 95 -7.44 -2.60 -20.93
N PHE A 96 -6.10 -2.49 -20.88
CA PHE A 96 -5.40 -1.21 -20.90
C PHE A 96 -4.61 -0.99 -22.19
N ALA A 97 -4.61 0.26 -22.67
CA ALA A 97 -3.81 0.66 -23.81
C ALA A 97 -2.33 0.83 -23.43
N ASN A 98 -1.44 0.69 -24.42
CA ASN A 98 -0.01 0.96 -24.24
C ASN A 98 0.25 2.46 -24.25
N THR A 99 -0.02 3.14 -23.14
CA THR A 99 0.11 4.59 -22.98
C THR A 99 1.12 5.00 -21.89
N MET A 100 1.69 4.04 -21.18
CA MET A 100 2.71 4.31 -20.17
C MET A 100 3.99 4.81 -20.85
N PRO A 101 4.61 5.91 -20.37
CA PRO A 101 5.85 6.43 -20.95
C PRO A 101 6.98 5.40 -20.91
N THR A 102 7.75 5.29 -22.02
CA THR A 102 8.85 4.33 -22.16
C THR A 102 10.22 4.91 -21.78
N ASN A 103 10.27 6.12 -21.25
CA ASN A 103 11.50 6.87 -20.98
C ASN A 103 11.92 6.87 -19.50
N PHE A 104 11.21 6.19 -18.61
CA PHE A 104 11.54 6.14 -17.18
C PHE A 104 12.95 5.62 -16.89
N GLY A 105 13.48 4.71 -17.70
CA GLY A 105 14.87 4.26 -17.58
C GLY A 105 15.93 5.34 -17.82
N LYS A 106 15.54 6.49 -18.38
CA LYS A 106 16.42 7.66 -18.58
C LYS A 106 16.12 8.79 -17.60
N GLU A 107 14.90 8.83 -17.08
CA GLU A 107 14.42 9.91 -16.19
C GLU A 107 14.60 9.59 -14.70
N LEU A 108 14.54 8.31 -14.31
CA LEU A 108 14.75 7.88 -12.94
C LEU A 108 16.21 7.52 -12.73
N THR A 109 16.76 7.93 -11.60
CA THR A 109 18.01 7.37 -11.11
C THR A 109 17.81 5.92 -10.64
N SER A 110 18.89 5.17 -10.48
CA SER A 110 18.81 3.80 -9.92
C SER A 110 18.21 3.79 -8.52
N GLU A 111 18.53 4.81 -7.72
CA GLU A 111 18.00 4.97 -6.35
C GLU A 111 16.49 5.26 -6.38
N GLU A 112 16.03 6.13 -7.27
CA GLU A 112 14.60 6.44 -7.41
C GLU A 112 13.80 5.22 -7.90
N LEU A 113 14.35 4.45 -8.84
CA LEU A 113 13.73 3.21 -9.31
C LEU A 113 13.61 2.19 -8.17
N THR A 114 14.70 1.95 -7.44
CA THR A 114 14.71 1.06 -6.28
C THR A 114 13.71 1.53 -5.23
N ALA A 115 13.69 2.81 -4.95
CA ALA A 115 12.79 3.40 -3.96
C ALA A 115 11.32 3.25 -4.35
N VAL A 116 10.95 3.57 -5.60
CA VAL A 116 9.55 3.44 -6.02
C VAL A 116 9.09 1.99 -6.05
N VAL A 117 9.94 1.05 -6.46
CA VAL A 117 9.64 -0.38 -6.39
C VAL A 117 9.44 -0.81 -4.94
N ALA A 118 10.32 -0.41 -4.02
CA ALA A 118 10.18 -0.69 -2.58
C ALA A 118 8.86 -0.13 -2.02
N TYR A 119 8.45 1.07 -2.42
CA TYR A 119 7.15 1.63 -2.05
C TYR A 119 6.00 0.79 -2.60
N LEU A 120 6.01 0.47 -3.90
CA LEU A 120 4.96 -0.34 -4.52
C LEU A 120 4.83 -1.72 -3.88
N MET A 121 5.91 -2.29 -3.37
CA MET A 121 5.92 -3.57 -2.63
C MET A 121 5.21 -3.49 -1.26
N THR A 122 4.92 -2.29 -0.75
CA THR A 122 4.11 -2.11 0.47
C THR A 122 2.60 -2.17 0.19
N LEU A 123 2.17 -2.02 -1.06
CA LEU A 123 0.77 -1.99 -1.48
C LEU A 123 0.21 -3.41 -1.67
N LYS A 124 -0.26 -4.01 -0.57
CA LYS A 124 -0.79 -5.39 -0.49
C LYS A 124 -2.29 -5.43 -0.52
#